data_93dad82df3c016b2afba0ab36f1e3d93
#
_entry.id   93dad82df3c016b2afba0ab36f1e3d93
#
_cell.length_a   1.000
_cell.length_b   1.000
_cell.length_c   1.000
_cell.angle_alpha   90.00
_cell.angle_beta   90.00
_cell.angle_gamma   90.00
#
_symmetry.space_group_name_H-M   'P 1'
#
loop_
_entity.id
_entity.type
_entity.pdbx_description
1 polymer ?
#
loop_
_entity_poly.entity_id
_entity_poly.type
_entity_poly.pdbx_seq_one_letter_code
_entity_poly.pdbx_strand_id
1 'polypeptide(L)'
;GIIFDNYYGTFQSVTTNGEYTMCMGLYPDMSRTKTDSSFNVAGTNYLPFCLGNALKEKGYQTWGYHDYIGDFYNRNITHANMGYTFKAADSGLDIKIDWPSSDLEMMEASVDDYLSSREPFHAYYMTFSGHYQYNWDNAMSAKNHDAVKDLPYSEPVKAYIACNLELENALTYLMDRLEQA
;
A
#
# COMPACT_ATOMS: atom_id res chain seq x y z
N GLY A 1 14.31 -3.77 14.68
CA GLY A 1 13.22 -4.31 13.85
C GLY A 1 11.95 -4.49 14.69
N ILE A 2 10.82 -4.65 14.00
CA ILE A 2 9.51 -4.90 14.61
C ILE A 2 9.17 -6.36 14.43
N ILE A 3 8.67 -7.00 15.49
CA ILE A 3 8.16 -8.38 15.46
C ILE A 3 6.67 -8.33 15.82
N PHE A 4 5.83 -8.89 14.97
CA PHE A 4 4.39 -9.01 15.22
C PHE A 4 4.09 -10.41 15.72
N ASP A 5 3.76 -10.58 16.99
CA ASP A 5 3.44 -11.87 17.60
C ASP A 5 2.10 -12.45 17.14
N ASN A 6 1.19 -11.58 16.70
CA ASN A 6 -0.15 -11.92 16.27
C ASN A 6 -0.47 -11.20 14.95
N TYR A 7 0.10 -11.71 13.84
CA TYR A 7 -0.17 -11.21 12.51
C TYR A 7 -1.00 -12.24 11.71
N TYR A 8 -2.16 -11.83 11.25
CA TYR A 8 -3.09 -12.68 10.52
C TYR A 8 -3.34 -12.12 9.14
N GLY A 9 -3.39 -12.99 8.13
CA GLY A 9 -3.78 -12.59 6.79
C GLY A 9 -5.22 -12.10 6.74
N THR A 10 -5.47 -11.09 5.92
CA THR A 10 -6.81 -10.62 5.60
C THR A 10 -7.51 -11.58 4.63
N PHE A 11 -8.69 -11.22 4.13
CA PHE A 11 -9.45 -12.03 3.19
C PHE A 11 -8.64 -12.33 1.91
N GLN A 12 -8.61 -13.60 1.51
CA GLN A 12 -7.90 -14.06 0.31
C GLN A 12 -8.68 -13.72 -0.97
N SER A 13 -8.07 -13.84 -2.12
CA SER A 13 -8.50 -13.57 -3.49
C SER A 13 -7.76 -12.35 -4.06
N VAL A 14 -8.46 -11.40 -4.71
CA VAL A 14 -7.82 -10.19 -5.23
C VAL A 14 -7.48 -9.20 -4.11
N THR A 15 -6.45 -8.37 -4.34
CA THR A 15 -5.91 -7.43 -3.35
C THR A 15 -6.99 -6.55 -2.71
N THR A 16 -7.91 -6.02 -3.50
CA THR A 16 -8.98 -5.14 -3.01
C THR A 16 -9.97 -5.82 -2.06
N ASN A 17 -10.09 -7.14 -2.08
CA ASN A 17 -10.89 -7.87 -1.09
C ASN A 17 -10.17 -7.90 0.27
N GLY A 18 -8.85 -7.99 0.28
CA GLY A 18 -8.04 -7.82 1.48
C GLY A 18 -8.10 -6.39 2.02
N GLU A 19 -7.94 -5.40 1.14
CA GLU A 19 -8.08 -3.99 1.49
C GLU A 19 -9.48 -3.68 2.05
N TYR A 20 -10.54 -4.22 1.42
CA TYR A 20 -11.90 -4.09 1.92
C TYR A 20 -12.03 -4.59 3.36
N THR A 21 -11.52 -5.79 3.63
CA THR A 21 -11.54 -6.36 4.98
C THR A 21 -10.78 -5.48 5.98
N MET A 22 -9.62 -4.98 5.59
CA MET A 22 -8.76 -4.15 6.43
C MET A 22 -9.42 -2.79 6.75
N CYS A 23 -9.93 -2.10 5.72
CA CYS A 23 -10.45 -0.74 5.86
C CYS A 23 -11.89 -0.70 6.40
N MET A 24 -12.69 -1.74 6.12
CA MET A 24 -14.11 -1.79 6.50
C MET A 24 -14.35 -2.60 7.78
N GLY A 25 -13.44 -3.48 8.18
CA GLY A 25 -13.67 -4.47 9.23
C GLY A 25 -14.73 -5.53 8.87
N LEU A 26 -15.01 -5.71 7.58
CA LEU A 26 -16.06 -6.60 7.05
C LEU A 26 -15.48 -7.52 5.97
N TYR A 27 -16.07 -8.69 5.81
CA TYR A 27 -15.76 -9.55 4.66
C TYR A 27 -16.53 -9.09 3.42
N PRO A 28 -15.90 -9.13 2.23
CA PRO A 28 -16.59 -8.82 0.98
C PRO A 28 -17.67 -9.86 0.67
N ASP A 29 -18.78 -9.42 0.08
CA ASP A 29 -19.82 -10.33 -0.39
C ASP A 29 -19.37 -11.00 -1.69
N MET A 30 -18.87 -12.23 -1.58
CA MET A 30 -18.36 -13.01 -2.71
C MET A 30 -19.43 -13.40 -3.74
N SER A 31 -20.71 -13.29 -3.41
CA SER A 31 -21.78 -13.48 -4.39
C SER A 31 -21.83 -12.33 -5.41
N ARG A 32 -21.38 -11.15 -5.00
CA ARG A 32 -21.35 -9.91 -5.80
C ARG A 32 -19.98 -9.63 -6.43
N THR A 33 -18.90 -10.15 -5.84
CA THR A 33 -17.52 -9.87 -6.24
C THR A 33 -16.81 -11.05 -6.91
N LYS A 34 -17.55 -12.05 -7.41
CA LYS A 34 -16.98 -13.29 -8.00
C LYS A 34 -16.02 -13.04 -9.16
N THR A 35 -16.28 -12.00 -9.95
CA THR A 35 -15.54 -11.66 -11.16
C THR A 35 -14.99 -10.24 -11.14
N ASP A 36 -15.18 -9.52 -10.03
CA ASP A 36 -14.82 -8.13 -9.92
C ASP A 36 -14.24 -7.81 -8.53
N SER A 37 -13.54 -6.68 -8.41
CA SER A 37 -13.03 -6.24 -7.14
C SER A 37 -14.14 -5.68 -6.24
N SER A 38 -13.97 -5.79 -4.92
CA SER A 38 -14.87 -5.15 -3.94
C SER A 38 -14.98 -3.64 -4.19
N PHE A 39 -13.93 -3.00 -4.66
CA PHE A 39 -13.90 -1.57 -4.91
C PHE A 39 -14.70 -1.17 -6.15
N ASN A 40 -14.75 -2.01 -7.19
CA ASN A 40 -15.63 -1.77 -8.32
C ASN A 40 -17.11 -1.83 -7.92
N VAL A 41 -17.44 -2.68 -6.95
CA VAL A 41 -18.82 -2.82 -6.44
C VAL A 41 -19.18 -1.73 -5.43
N ALA A 42 -18.27 -1.38 -4.53
CA ALA A 42 -18.53 -0.47 -3.40
C ALA A 42 -18.04 0.97 -3.63
N GLY A 43 -17.16 1.18 -4.60
CA GLY A 43 -16.38 2.42 -4.74
C GLY A 43 -17.18 3.70 -4.93
N THR A 44 -18.39 3.62 -5.47
CA THR A 44 -19.28 4.79 -5.68
C THR A 44 -20.08 5.17 -4.43
N ASN A 45 -20.04 4.37 -3.37
CA ASN A 45 -20.80 4.62 -2.15
C ASN A 45 -19.94 5.40 -1.15
N TYR A 46 -20.56 6.34 -0.45
CA TYR A 46 -19.97 6.91 0.76
C TYR A 46 -19.94 5.84 1.87
N LEU A 47 -18.80 5.69 2.53
CA LEU A 47 -18.51 4.60 3.47
C LEU A 47 -18.18 5.17 4.86
N PRO A 48 -19.18 5.66 5.62
CA PRO A 48 -18.95 6.42 6.86
C PRO A 48 -18.29 5.59 7.98
N PHE A 49 -18.45 4.27 7.94
CA PHE A 49 -17.93 3.35 8.97
C PHE A 49 -16.48 2.90 8.72
N CYS A 50 -15.88 3.31 7.59
CA CYS A 50 -14.49 3.01 7.32
C CYS A 50 -13.55 3.75 8.27
N LEU A 51 -12.39 3.14 8.51
CA LEU A 51 -11.39 3.70 9.41
C LEU A 51 -11.02 5.16 9.07
N GLY A 52 -10.85 5.47 7.79
CA GLY A 52 -10.55 6.83 7.32
C GLY A 52 -11.62 7.83 7.73
N ASN A 53 -12.91 7.57 7.44
CA ASN A 53 -14.01 8.46 7.81
C ASN A 53 -14.18 8.53 9.34
N ALA A 54 -14.11 7.39 10.04
CA ALA A 54 -14.25 7.35 11.49
C ALA A 54 -13.16 8.14 12.24
N LEU A 55 -11.92 8.13 11.73
CA LEU A 55 -10.83 8.93 12.30
C LEU A 55 -10.93 10.40 11.91
N LYS A 56 -11.35 10.71 10.69
CA LYS A 56 -11.61 12.07 10.25
C LYS A 56 -12.64 12.80 11.11
N GLU A 57 -13.72 12.11 11.51
CA GLU A 57 -14.71 12.63 12.46
C GLU A 57 -14.13 12.93 13.85
N LYS A 58 -12.99 12.34 14.19
CA LYS A 58 -12.25 12.59 15.44
C LYS A 58 -11.13 13.61 15.30
N GLY A 59 -11.06 14.31 14.17
CA GLY A 59 -10.06 15.37 13.93
C GLY A 59 -8.70 14.86 13.45
N TYR A 60 -8.61 13.61 12.97
CA TYR A 60 -7.38 13.12 12.34
C TYR A 60 -7.29 13.59 10.89
N GLN A 61 -6.09 13.90 10.44
CA GLN A 61 -5.78 13.88 9.01
C GLN A 61 -5.74 12.43 8.53
N THR A 62 -6.41 12.15 7.41
CA THR A 62 -6.50 10.79 6.88
C THR A 62 -5.98 10.75 5.46
N TRP A 63 -4.84 10.08 5.27
CA TRP A 63 -4.11 9.98 4.02
C TRP A 63 -4.10 8.55 3.50
N GLY A 64 -4.23 8.38 2.19
CA GLY A 64 -4.10 7.10 1.51
C GLY A 64 -3.14 7.22 0.33
N TYR A 65 -2.22 6.28 0.19
CA TYR A 65 -1.17 6.30 -0.83
C TYR A 65 -1.09 4.97 -1.58
N HIS A 66 -0.81 5.07 -2.88
CA HIS A 66 -0.50 3.92 -3.73
C HIS A 66 0.56 4.30 -4.76
N ASP A 67 1.59 3.48 -4.87
CA ASP A 67 2.74 3.69 -5.77
C ASP A 67 2.49 3.22 -7.21
N TYR A 68 1.25 2.95 -7.57
CA TYR A 68 0.83 2.69 -8.94
C TYR A 68 -0.28 3.66 -9.37
N ILE A 69 -0.97 3.39 -10.49
CA ILE A 69 -2.03 4.28 -11.00
C ILE A 69 -3.28 4.25 -10.13
N GLY A 70 -3.87 5.41 -9.88
CA GLY A 70 -4.95 5.59 -8.93
C GLY A 70 -6.28 4.98 -9.36
N ASP A 71 -6.53 4.82 -10.66
CA ASP A 71 -7.75 4.18 -11.17
C ASP A 71 -7.67 2.63 -11.14
N PHE A 72 -6.50 2.06 -10.86
CA PHE A 72 -6.35 0.63 -10.71
C PHE A 72 -7.21 0.12 -9.55
N TYR A 73 -8.23 -0.66 -9.86
CA TYR A 73 -9.32 -1.06 -8.96
C TYR A 73 -10.16 0.11 -8.41
N ASN A 74 -10.26 1.23 -9.12
CA ASN A 74 -11.03 2.43 -8.70
C ASN A 74 -10.60 3.01 -7.34
N ARG A 75 -9.32 2.90 -6.96
CA ARG A 75 -8.84 3.39 -5.67
C ARG A 75 -8.99 4.90 -5.51
N ASN A 76 -8.80 5.67 -6.60
CA ASN A 76 -9.04 7.11 -6.64
C ASN A 76 -10.47 7.50 -6.19
N ILE A 77 -11.47 6.67 -6.47
CA ILE A 77 -12.86 6.88 -6.07
C ILE A 77 -13.11 6.30 -4.67
N THR A 78 -12.74 5.02 -4.48
CA THR A 78 -13.07 4.27 -3.26
C THR A 78 -12.38 4.85 -2.04
N HIS A 79 -11.09 5.21 -2.13
CA HIS A 79 -10.37 5.77 -1.00
C HIS A 79 -10.90 7.16 -0.60
N ALA A 80 -11.30 7.99 -1.57
CA ALA A 80 -11.97 9.25 -1.28
C ALA A 80 -13.30 9.04 -0.52
N ASN A 81 -14.11 8.04 -0.92
CA ASN A 81 -15.36 7.68 -0.25
C ASN A 81 -15.14 7.05 1.14
N MET A 82 -13.97 6.44 1.38
CA MET A 82 -13.52 5.96 2.69
C MET A 82 -12.97 7.07 3.60
N GLY A 83 -12.87 8.31 3.12
CA GLY A 83 -12.44 9.46 3.89
C GLY A 83 -10.96 9.84 3.73
N TYR A 84 -10.22 9.16 2.87
CA TYR A 84 -8.81 9.48 2.66
C TYR A 84 -8.59 10.63 1.67
N THR A 85 -7.65 11.50 1.95
CA THR A 85 -6.98 12.30 0.92
C THR A 85 -6.05 11.33 0.21
N PHE A 86 -6.42 10.92 -1.02
CA PHE A 86 -5.72 9.87 -1.74
C PHE A 86 -4.76 10.42 -2.77
N LYS A 87 -3.54 9.89 -2.78
CA LYS A 87 -2.52 10.16 -3.79
C LYS A 87 -2.00 8.87 -4.39
N ALA A 88 -1.71 8.90 -5.69
CA ALA A 88 -1.13 7.78 -6.43
C ALA A 88 -0.03 8.27 -7.37
N ALA A 89 0.71 7.35 -7.99
CA ALA A 89 1.82 7.67 -8.87
C ALA A 89 1.44 8.55 -10.08
N ASP A 90 0.20 8.45 -10.54
CA ASP A 90 -0.37 9.29 -11.62
C ASP A 90 -1.19 10.48 -11.08
N SER A 91 -1.33 10.61 -9.76
CA SER A 91 -2.16 11.64 -9.14
C SER A 91 -1.64 12.07 -7.76
N GLY A 92 -0.71 13.01 -7.75
CA GLY A 92 -0.23 13.68 -6.54
C GLY A 92 1.03 13.10 -5.89
N LEU A 93 1.60 12.01 -6.43
CA LEU A 93 2.95 11.55 -6.11
C LEU A 93 3.85 11.74 -7.34
N ASP A 94 5.00 12.34 -7.16
CA ASP A 94 6.03 12.48 -8.20
C ASP A 94 7.02 11.32 -8.10
N ILE A 95 6.60 10.15 -8.55
CA ILE A 95 7.36 8.91 -8.50
C ILE A 95 7.31 8.18 -9.84
N LYS A 96 8.28 7.30 -10.07
CA LYS A 96 8.32 6.48 -11.27
C LYS A 96 7.25 5.38 -11.24
N ILE A 97 6.49 5.26 -12.33
CA ILE A 97 5.57 4.13 -12.52
C ILE A 97 6.32 2.97 -13.15
N ASP A 98 6.47 1.90 -12.41
CA ASP A 98 7.05 0.63 -12.83
C ASP A 98 6.12 -0.56 -12.49
N TRP A 99 6.51 -1.78 -12.86
CA TRP A 99 5.81 -3.00 -12.49
C TRP A 99 6.75 -4.00 -11.81
N PRO A 100 6.70 -4.10 -10.46
CA PRO A 100 6.04 -3.18 -9.53
C PRO A 100 6.80 -1.85 -9.38
N SER A 101 6.13 -0.84 -8.83
CA SER A 101 6.74 0.44 -8.44
C SER A 101 7.46 0.34 -7.09
N SER A 102 8.13 1.41 -6.68
CA SER A 102 8.93 1.48 -5.47
C SER A 102 8.15 2.00 -4.27
N ASP A 103 7.98 1.16 -3.25
CA ASP A 103 7.40 1.58 -1.96
C ASP A 103 8.27 2.66 -1.29
N LEU A 104 9.60 2.62 -1.46
CA LEU A 104 10.50 3.63 -0.92
C LEU A 104 10.22 5.01 -1.54
N GLU A 105 10.15 5.09 -2.88
CA GLU A 105 9.81 6.34 -3.56
C GLU A 105 8.45 6.89 -3.12
N MET A 106 7.45 6.01 -2.92
CA MET A 106 6.14 6.42 -2.41
C MET A 106 6.25 7.04 -1.02
N MET A 107 6.99 6.44 -0.09
CA MET A 107 7.12 6.95 1.26
C MET A 107 7.96 8.24 1.29
N GLU A 108 9.02 8.33 0.50
CA GLU A 108 9.82 9.56 0.33
C GLU A 108 8.99 10.74 -0.19
N ALA A 109 8.10 10.49 -1.15
CA ALA A 109 7.26 11.51 -1.75
C ALA A 109 6.04 11.92 -0.90
N SER A 110 5.70 11.18 0.15
CA SER A 110 4.43 11.35 0.87
C SER A 110 4.55 11.68 2.35
N VAL A 111 5.61 11.27 3.02
CA VAL A 111 5.73 11.36 4.48
C VAL A 111 5.56 12.79 5.02
N ASP A 112 6.00 13.78 4.28
CA ASP A 112 5.89 15.20 4.69
C ASP A 112 4.45 15.75 4.62
N ASP A 113 3.54 15.09 3.92
CA ASP A 113 2.13 15.49 3.88
C ASP A 113 1.49 15.51 5.28
N TYR A 114 1.90 14.62 6.16
CA TYR A 114 1.32 14.51 7.50
C TYR A 114 2.31 14.85 8.63
N LEU A 115 3.62 14.71 8.44
CA LEU A 115 4.59 15.10 9.45
C LEU A 115 4.76 16.62 9.59
N SER A 116 4.42 17.39 8.55
CA SER A 116 4.46 18.85 8.59
C SER A 116 3.39 19.47 9.48
N SER A 117 2.39 18.72 9.90
CA SER A 117 1.28 19.15 10.76
C SER A 117 1.46 18.66 12.20
N ARG A 118 0.85 19.38 13.16
CA ARG A 118 0.74 18.96 14.57
C ARG A 118 -0.56 18.20 14.87
N GLU A 119 -1.42 18.03 13.89
CA GLU A 119 -2.66 17.29 14.04
C GLU A 119 -2.38 15.78 14.05
N PRO A 120 -3.16 14.99 14.80
CA PRO A 120 -3.04 13.56 14.71
C PRO A 120 -3.35 13.09 13.29
N PHE A 121 -2.64 12.07 12.83
CA PHE A 121 -2.81 11.55 11.48
C PHE A 121 -3.01 10.04 11.45
N HIS A 122 -3.60 9.58 10.36
CA HIS A 122 -3.66 8.20 9.95
C HIS A 122 -3.24 8.12 8.47
N ALA A 123 -2.16 7.42 8.19
CA ALA A 123 -1.68 7.17 6.84
C ALA A 123 -1.85 5.69 6.48
N TYR A 124 -2.54 5.43 5.37
CA TYR A 124 -2.73 4.10 4.80
C TYR A 124 -1.87 3.97 3.54
N TYR A 125 -0.95 3.05 3.56
CA TYR A 125 -0.07 2.75 2.43
C TYR A 125 -0.47 1.43 1.77
N MET A 126 -0.82 1.48 0.48
CA MET A 126 -1.02 0.31 -0.36
C MET A 126 0.29 0.02 -1.10
N THR A 127 1.13 -0.83 -0.52
CA THR A 127 2.44 -1.19 -1.02
C THR A 127 2.38 -2.11 -2.23
N PHE A 128 3.38 -2.03 -3.12
CA PHE A 128 3.38 -2.77 -4.38
C PHE A 128 4.72 -3.43 -4.72
N SER A 129 5.85 -2.99 -4.16
CA SER A 129 7.18 -3.48 -4.52
C SER A 129 7.34 -5.01 -4.41
N GLY A 130 6.66 -5.64 -3.45
CA GLY A 130 6.64 -7.09 -3.25
C GLY A 130 5.76 -7.89 -4.22
N HIS A 131 5.16 -7.26 -5.26
CA HIS A 131 4.27 -7.94 -6.20
C HIS A 131 5.03 -8.95 -7.09
N TYR A 132 4.36 -10.06 -7.46
CA TYR A 132 4.92 -11.06 -8.40
C TYR A 132 4.88 -10.50 -9.86
N GLN A 133 5.63 -11.08 -10.85
CA GLN A 133 6.35 -12.35 -10.76
C GLN A 133 7.74 -12.14 -10.13
N TYR A 134 8.23 -13.20 -9.48
CA TYR A 134 9.55 -13.18 -8.84
C TYR A 134 10.61 -13.69 -9.82
N ASN A 135 11.09 -12.79 -10.65
CA ASN A 135 12.15 -12.96 -11.63
C ASN A 135 12.87 -11.61 -11.84
N TRP A 136 13.88 -11.58 -12.69
CA TRP A 136 14.69 -10.38 -12.91
C TRP A 136 14.07 -9.38 -13.90
N ASP A 137 12.91 -9.70 -14.50
CA ASP A 137 12.10 -8.72 -15.25
C ASP A 137 11.23 -7.85 -14.30
N ASN A 138 11.06 -8.29 -13.06
CA ASN A 138 10.43 -7.50 -12.00
C ASN A 138 11.32 -6.31 -11.64
N ALA A 139 10.80 -5.08 -11.74
CA ALA A 139 11.59 -3.87 -11.59
C ALA A 139 12.30 -3.77 -10.22
N MET A 140 11.61 -4.14 -9.13
CA MET A 140 12.20 -4.08 -7.78
C MET A 140 13.16 -5.23 -7.50
N SER A 141 12.92 -6.41 -8.09
CA SER A 141 13.91 -7.50 -8.04
C SER A 141 15.19 -7.13 -8.76
N ALA A 142 15.09 -6.54 -9.96
CA ALA A 142 16.24 -6.09 -10.73
C ALA A 142 17.01 -4.96 -10.01
N LYS A 143 16.30 -4.00 -9.41
CA LYS A 143 16.87 -2.90 -8.63
C LYS A 143 17.75 -3.41 -7.48
N ASN A 144 17.32 -4.43 -6.78
CA ASN A 144 17.98 -4.95 -5.58
C ASN A 144 18.78 -6.25 -5.85
N HIS A 145 19.03 -6.60 -7.12
CA HIS A 145 19.73 -7.83 -7.51
C HIS A 145 21.06 -8.04 -6.80
N ASP A 146 21.90 -7.00 -6.73
CA ASP A 146 23.24 -7.10 -6.18
C ASP A 146 23.26 -7.45 -4.68
N ALA A 147 22.21 -7.10 -3.94
CA ALA A 147 22.11 -7.43 -2.52
C ALA A 147 21.86 -8.93 -2.27
N VAL A 148 21.37 -9.66 -3.27
CA VAL A 148 20.91 -11.05 -3.11
C VAL A 148 21.64 -12.06 -4.01
N LYS A 149 22.43 -11.60 -4.98
CA LYS A 149 23.03 -12.45 -6.03
C LYS A 149 23.85 -13.63 -5.48
N ASP A 150 24.54 -13.42 -4.37
CA ASP A 150 25.42 -14.41 -3.74
C ASP A 150 24.73 -15.28 -2.69
N LEU A 151 23.42 -15.11 -2.48
CA LEU A 151 22.67 -15.94 -1.54
C LEU A 151 22.53 -17.38 -2.07
N PRO A 152 22.57 -18.40 -1.19
CA PRO A 152 22.53 -19.80 -1.56
C PRO A 152 21.10 -20.30 -1.88
N TYR A 153 20.34 -19.54 -2.66
CA TYR A 153 18.96 -19.83 -3.02
C TYR A 153 18.76 -19.89 -4.54
N SER A 154 17.63 -20.42 -4.96
CA SER A 154 17.23 -20.41 -6.37
C SER A 154 16.94 -18.99 -6.87
N GLU A 155 17.04 -18.74 -8.16
CA GLU A 155 16.78 -17.42 -8.74
C GLU A 155 15.39 -16.84 -8.39
N PRO A 156 14.29 -17.61 -8.43
CA PRO A 156 13.00 -17.06 -7.99
C PRO A 156 12.97 -16.66 -6.50
N VAL A 157 13.68 -17.38 -5.64
CA VAL A 157 13.75 -17.03 -4.20
C VAL A 157 14.59 -15.77 -4.00
N LYS A 158 15.71 -15.63 -4.72
CA LYS A 158 16.52 -14.40 -4.70
C LYS A 158 15.70 -13.22 -5.19
N ALA A 159 14.97 -13.36 -6.29
CA ALA A 159 14.12 -12.31 -6.83
C ALA A 159 13.00 -11.93 -5.86
N TYR A 160 12.38 -12.90 -5.17
CA TYR A 160 11.41 -12.64 -4.08
C TYR A 160 12.03 -11.84 -2.94
N ILE A 161 13.21 -12.21 -2.46
CA ILE A 161 13.90 -11.46 -1.41
C ILE A 161 14.24 -10.04 -1.91
N ALA A 162 14.77 -9.92 -3.13
CA ALA A 162 15.15 -8.64 -3.71
C ALA A 162 13.99 -7.64 -3.81
N CYS A 163 12.81 -8.06 -4.28
CA CYS A 163 11.66 -7.17 -4.36
C CYS A 163 11.11 -6.77 -2.97
N ASN A 164 11.22 -7.64 -1.97
CA ASN A 164 10.80 -7.33 -0.60
C ASN A 164 11.82 -6.47 0.17
N LEU A 165 13.10 -6.43 -0.24
CA LEU A 165 14.08 -5.46 0.31
C LEU A 165 13.65 -4.01 0.04
N GLU A 166 12.93 -3.76 -1.03
CA GLU A 166 12.41 -2.42 -1.32
C GLU A 166 11.38 -1.98 -0.27
N LEU A 167 10.49 -2.87 0.13
CA LEU A 167 9.55 -2.62 1.24
C LEU A 167 10.29 -2.42 2.58
N GLU A 168 11.35 -3.20 2.85
CA GLU A 168 12.14 -3.04 4.08
C GLU A 168 12.82 -1.67 4.11
N ASN A 169 13.41 -1.24 2.99
CA ASN A 169 14.00 0.09 2.87
C ASN A 169 12.95 1.20 3.09
N ALA A 170 11.77 1.05 2.51
CA ALA A 170 10.65 1.96 2.68
C ALA A 170 10.22 2.08 4.15
N LEU A 171 10.05 0.95 4.84
CA LEU A 171 9.69 0.93 6.25
C LEU A 171 10.79 1.50 7.15
N THR A 172 12.06 1.23 6.83
CA THR A 172 13.20 1.82 7.56
C THR A 172 13.18 3.34 7.42
N TYR A 173 13.04 3.84 6.20
CA TYR A 173 12.93 5.28 5.94
C TYR A 173 11.76 5.91 6.71
N LEU A 174 10.57 5.30 6.64
CA LEU A 174 9.38 5.79 7.35
C LEU A 174 9.61 5.85 8.86
N MET A 175 10.19 4.81 9.46
CA MET A 175 10.48 4.77 10.90
C MET A 175 11.47 5.87 11.30
N ASP A 176 12.56 6.03 10.54
CA ASP A 176 13.55 7.08 10.81
C ASP A 176 12.93 8.48 10.74
N ARG A 177 12.02 8.72 9.78
CA ARG A 177 11.32 10.00 9.65
C ARG A 177 10.35 10.26 10.82
N LEU A 178 9.63 9.21 11.26
CA LEU A 178 8.73 9.30 12.41
C LEU A 178 9.48 9.53 13.74
N GLU A 179 10.68 8.95 13.89
CA GLU A 179 11.50 9.16 15.10
C GLU A 179 12.12 10.57 15.15
N GLN A 180 12.31 11.21 14.00
CA GLN A 180 12.88 12.56 13.90
C GLN A 180 11.84 13.69 14.06
N ALA A 181 10.56 13.39 13.94
CA ALA A 181 9.46 14.35 13.98
C ALA A 181 8.92 14.57 15.39
#